data_5430cd56e81714b0eca35ef85ea73c6f
#
_entry.id   5430cd56e81714b0eca35ef85ea73c6f
#
_cell.length_a   1.000
_cell.length_b   1.000
_cell.length_c   1.000
_cell.angle_alpha   90.00
_cell.angle_beta   90.00
_cell.angle_gamma   90.00
#
_symmetry.space_group_name_H-M   'P 1'
#
loop_
_entity.id
_entity.type
_entity.pdbx_description
1 polymer ?
#
loop_
_entity_poly.entity_id
_entity_poly.type
_entity_poly.pdbx_seq_one_letter_code
_entity_poly.pdbx_strand_id
1 'polypeptide(L)'
;MHDLIIIGAGPGGIGLAAEAFASGIDPSKILILEKGPTHNSAIRQLYPEQKLTTANYKGFAARCEGLLCVGDMTKPETLQFFDKIISDYHVNIQFNAEVYGMRRPKEGGARFRVESSQGVYESKVLACAIGIFGRPNKPKEYRLPPTLKERLLFDMTSQHIQNEAVLVIGGGDTAAEYVQYLRPQDNRVTLSYRKADFTRLNQQNHDALLAMEQRGEVEILRSSNIKEIVDEAGRPRIVFAEAEHITRAFDRVIFALGGTTPTNFLHTLGIAFNGDGPVFDEAGATNVDGLYLIGDLVVGKKGGSIITAFNSAVRAMKSICLHDLSCQPRNSLAGSK
;
A
#
# COMPACT_ATOMS: atom_id res chain seq x y z
N MET A 1 -0.06 25.73 -14.70
CA MET A 1 0.52 24.53 -15.33
C MET A 1 1.71 24.07 -14.49
N HIS A 2 1.76 22.78 -14.12
CA HIS A 2 2.84 22.16 -13.37
C HIS A 2 3.85 21.49 -14.32
N ASP A 3 5.09 21.34 -13.89
CA ASP A 3 6.05 20.49 -14.58
C ASP A 3 5.79 19.02 -14.27
N LEU A 4 5.44 18.71 -13.00
CA LEU A 4 5.17 17.36 -12.54
C LEU A 4 3.91 17.32 -11.67
N ILE A 5 2.95 16.47 -12.01
CA ILE A 5 1.86 16.06 -11.13
C ILE A 5 2.09 14.62 -10.70
N ILE A 6 1.89 14.36 -9.42
CA ILE A 6 2.02 13.03 -8.80
C ILE A 6 0.67 12.66 -8.20
N ILE A 7 0.15 11.46 -8.50
CA ILE A 7 -1.08 10.94 -7.93
C ILE A 7 -0.73 10.01 -6.77
N GLY A 8 -1.06 10.43 -5.55
CA GLY A 8 -0.83 9.68 -4.32
C GLY A 8 0.33 10.21 -3.47
N ALA A 9 0.05 10.54 -2.20
CA ALA A 9 1.00 11.01 -1.20
C ALA A 9 1.52 9.88 -0.28
N GLY A 10 1.82 8.72 -0.87
CA GLY A 10 2.54 7.63 -0.23
C GLY A 10 4.06 7.79 -0.35
N PRO A 11 4.85 6.79 0.16
CA PRO A 11 6.31 6.84 0.11
C PRO A 11 6.89 7.14 -1.27
N GLY A 12 6.37 6.49 -2.32
CA GLY A 12 6.84 6.70 -3.69
C GLY A 12 6.56 8.11 -4.20
N GLY A 13 5.36 8.66 -3.95
CA GLY A 13 4.99 9.99 -4.41
C GLY A 13 5.76 11.10 -3.69
N ILE A 14 5.88 11.01 -2.37
CA ILE A 14 6.68 11.96 -1.56
C ILE A 14 8.16 11.84 -1.95
N GLY A 15 8.66 10.62 -2.16
CA GLY A 15 10.03 10.39 -2.62
C GLY A 15 10.31 11.04 -3.97
N LEU A 16 9.38 10.91 -4.93
CA LEU A 16 9.53 11.54 -6.25
C LEU A 16 9.50 13.07 -6.16
N ALA A 17 8.65 13.65 -5.32
CA ALA A 17 8.61 15.10 -5.13
C ALA A 17 9.92 15.64 -4.52
N ALA A 18 10.49 14.92 -3.54
CA ALA A 18 11.78 15.26 -2.93
C ALA A 18 12.93 15.15 -3.96
N GLU A 19 12.99 14.10 -4.77
CA GLU A 19 13.98 13.95 -5.84
C GLU A 19 13.82 15.02 -6.91
N ALA A 20 12.59 15.41 -7.24
CA ALA A 20 12.31 16.49 -8.20
C ALA A 20 12.80 17.85 -7.69
N PHE A 21 12.53 18.18 -6.43
CA PHE A 21 13.07 19.37 -5.77
C PHE A 21 14.61 19.37 -5.79
N ALA A 22 15.24 18.26 -5.40
CA ALA A 22 16.68 18.11 -5.38
C ALA A 22 17.33 18.15 -6.78
N SER A 23 16.55 17.89 -7.84
CA SER A 23 16.95 18.03 -9.24
C SER A 23 16.73 19.46 -9.77
N GLY A 24 16.37 20.42 -8.92
CA GLY A 24 16.23 21.84 -9.26
C GLY A 24 14.87 22.23 -9.85
N ILE A 25 13.85 21.37 -9.78
CA ILE A 25 12.50 21.76 -10.19
C ILE A 25 11.89 22.65 -9.11
N ASP A 26 11.31 23.77 -9.52
CA ASP A 26 10.62 24.69 -8.61
C ASP A 26 9.49 23.96 -7.86
N PRO A 27 9.46 23.99 -6.51
CA PRO A 27 8.41 23.34 -5.72
C PRO A 27 6.99 23.75 -6.13
N SER A 28 6.78 24.99 -6.57
CA SER A 28 5.47 25.47 -7.07
C SER A 28 5.03 24.80 -8.37
N LYS A 29 5.94 24.13 -9.07
CA LYS A 29 5.69 23.37 -10.30
C LYS A 29 5.53 21.87 -10.05
N ILE A 30 5.66 21.42 -8.80
CA ILE A 30 5.45 20.03 -8.36
C ILE A 30 4.16 20.00 -7.54
N LEU A 31 3.23 19.12 -7.88
CA LEU A 31 1.97 18.95 -7.16
C LEU A 31 1.67 17.48 -6.92
N ILE A 32 1.42 17.11 -5.68
CA ILE A 32 0.84 15.81 -5.34
C ILE A 32 -0.66 15.98 -5.16
N LEU A 33 -1.45 15.11 -5.81
CA LEU A 33 -2.89 14.98 -5.60
C LEU A 33 -3.14 13.73 -4.75
N GLU A 34 -3.65 13.91 -3.53
CA GLU A 34 -3.93 12.84 -2.58
C GLU A 34 -5.43 12.77 -2.28
N LYS A 35 -6.03 11.59 -2.46
CA LYS A 35 -7.47 11.39 -2.20
C LYS A 35 -7.85 11.47 -0.73
N GLY A 36 -6.92 11.09 0.15
CA GLY A 36 -7.12 11.11 1.59
C GLY A 36 -6.94 12.49 2.22
N PRO A 37 -7.33 12.65 3.48
CA PRO A 37 -7.14 13.90 4.22
C PRO A 37 -5.69 14.07 4.73
N THR A 38 -4.85 13.06 4.59
CA THR A 38 -3.46 13.05 5.08
C THR A 38 -2.55 12.24 4.16
N HIS A 39 -1.24 12.50 4.19
CA HIS A 39 -0.26 11.67 3.51
C HIS A 39 -0.12 10.28 4.14
N ASN A 40 0.48 9.34 3.39
CA ASN A 40 0.75 7.97 3.84
C ASN A 40 -0.48 7.24 4.40
N SER A 41 -1.64 7.44 3.78
CA SER A 41 -2.92 6.86 4.23
C SER A 41 -2.84 5.35 4.45
N ALA A 42 -2.12 4.61 3.59
CA ALA A 42 -1.92 3.17 3.76
C ALA A 42 -1.13 2.82 5.03
N ILE A 43 -0.05 3.56 5.35
CA ILE A 43 0.71 3.36 6.59
C ILE A 43 -0.16 3.70 7.80
N ARG A 44 -0.85 4.83 7.77
CA ARG A 44 -1.75 5.26 8.85
C ARG A 44 -2.85 4.24 9.11
N GLN A 45 -3.42 3.71 8.05
CA GLN A 45 -4.56 2.81 8.09
C GLN A 45 -4.20 1.34 8.26
N LEU A 46 -3.16 0.81 7.67
CA LEU A 46 -2.89 -0.61 7.60
C LEU A 46 -1.79 -1.09 8.54
N TYR A 47 -0.99 -0.16 9.11
CA TYR A 47 0.08 -0.54 10.01
C TYR A 47 -0.40 -0.48 11.46
N PRO A 48 -0.34 -1.59 12.21
CA PRO A 48 -0.46 -1.57 13.67
C PRO A 48 0.55 -0.62 14.30
N GLU A 49 0.24 -0.08 15.49
CA GLU A 49 1.12 0.89 16.17
C GLU A 49 2.53 0.36 16.44
N GLN A 50 2.64 -0.95 16.73
CA GLN A 50 3.90 -1.62 17.02
C GLN A 50 4.64 -2.09 15.77
N LYS A 51 4.08 -1.91 14.58
CA LYS A 51 4.73 -2.37 13.35
C LYS A 51 6.04 -1.63 13.15
N LEU A 52 7.12 -2.42 13.07
CA LEU A 52 8.42 -1.93 12.61
C LEU A 52 8.43 -1.85 11.09
N THR A 53 8.69 -0.66 10.58
CA THR A 53 9.15 -0.47 9.21
C THR A 53 10.63 -0.81 9.20
N THR A 54 11.02 -1.85 8.49
CA THR A 54 12.41 -2.31 8.46
C THR A 54 13.08 -2.04 7.12
N ALA A 55 14.35 -1.68 7.18
CA ALA A 55 15.20 -1.59 6.00
C ALA A 55 15.45 -2.97 5.36
N ASN A 56 15.41 -4.04 6.16
CA ASN A 56 15.59 -5.41 5.71
C ASN A 56 14.25 -6.13 5.59
N TYR A 57 13.57 -5.97 4.46
CA TYR A 57 12.29 -6.63 4.21
C TYR A 57 12.50 -7.99 3.53
N LYS A 58 12.00 -9.06 4.16
CA LYS A 58 12.09 -10.46 3.66
C LYS A 58 13.53 -10.94 3.39
N GLY A 59 14.50 -10.52 4.20
CA GLY A 59 15.90 -10.90 4.01
C GLY A 59 16.65 -10.11 2.93
N PHE A 60 15.99 -9.13 2.29
CA PHE A 60 16.60 -8.22 1.33
C PHE A 60 16.88 -6.87 1.99
N ALA A 61 18.15 -6.60 2.27
CA ALA A 61 18.61 -5.26 2.59
C ALA A 61 18.68 -4.44 1.29
N ALA A 62 17.61 -3.73 0.95
CA ALA A 62 17.61 -2.86 -0.21
C ALA A 62 18.61 -1.71 0.01
N ARG A 63 19.51 -1.48 -0.95
CA ARG A 63 20.40 -0.31 -0.93
C ARG A 63 19.57 0.93 -1.31
N CYS A 64 19.78 2.02 -0.57
CA CYS A 64 19.21 3.31 -0.94
C CYS A 64 19.96 3.90 -2.14
N GLU A 65 19.22 4.20 -3.21
CA GLU A 65 19.78 4.71 -4.48
C GLU A 65 19.78 6.23 -4.56
N GLY A 66 18.98 6.91 -3.74
CA GLY A 66 18.71 8.34 -3.85
C GLY A 66 18.92 9.14 -2.58
N LEU A 67 18.18 10.25 -2.53
CA LEU A 67 18.21 11.23 -1.45
C LEU A 67 17.70 10.66 -0.13
N LEU A 68 16.67 9.81 -0.20
CA LEU A 68 15.96 9.31 0.96
C LEU A 68 16.34 7.87 1.25
N CYS A 69 16.51 7.61 2.54
CA CYS A 69 16.76 6.28 3.08
C CYS A 69 16.04 6.11 4.41
N VAL A 70 15.58 4.91 4.71
CA VAL A 70 14.96 4.59 5.99
C VAL A 70 15.75 3.49 6.69
N GLY A 71 15.88 3.61 8.02
CA GLY A 71 16.27 2.52 8.91
C GLY A 71 15.05 1.80 9.49
N ASP A 72 15.28 1.05 10.55
CA ASP A 72 14.19 0.45 11.31
C ASP A 72 13.51 1.52 12.16
N MET A 73 12.21 1.68 11.98
CA MET A 73 11.38 2.70 12.62
C MET A 73 10.02 2.13 13.00
N THR A 74 9.47 2.58 14.10
CA THR A 74 8.07 2.37 14.46
C THR A 74 7.14 3.14 13.52
N LYS A 75 5.84 2.84 13.55
CA LYS A 75 4.85 3.59 12.76
C LYS A 75 4.86 5.09 13.06
N PRO A 76 4.85 5.57 14.34
CA PRO A 76 4.96 7.00 14.63
C PRO A 76 6.23 7.64 14.08
N GLU A 77 7.40 7.01 14.28
CA GLU A 77 8.68 7.50 13.76
C GLU A 77 8.69 7.56 12.23
N THR A 78 8.10 6.56 11.57
CA THR A 78 7.95 6.55 10.11
C THR A 78 7.11 7.74 9.64
N LEU A 79 6.00 8.05 10.31
CA LEU A 79 5.15 9.18 9.94
C LEU A 79 5.85 10.52 10.19
N GLN A 80 6.55 10.68 11.31
CA GLN A 80 7.38 11.88 11.60
C GLN A 80 8.50 12.06 10.57
N PHE A 81 9.12 10.98 10.13
CA PHE A 81 10.11 11.02 9.05
C PHE A 81 9.52 11.60 7.76
N PHE A 82 8.30 11.19 7.38
CA PHE A 82 7.62 11.76 6.22
C PHE A 82 7.18 13.21 6.41
N ASP A 83 6.71 13.59 7.60
CA ASP A 83 6.41 14.99 7.94
C ASP A 83 7.65 15.87 7.74
N LYS A 84 8.82 15.39 8.18
CA LYS A 84 10.10 16.08 7.97
C LYS A 84 10.46 16.22 6.50
N ILE A 85 10.32 15.16 5.69
CA ILE A 85 10.59 15.23 4.25
C ILE A 85 9.67 16.26 3.58
N ILE A 86 8.38 16.25 3.89
CA ILE A 86 7.40 17.18 3.32
C ILE A 86 7.81 18.63 3.62
N SER A 87 8.25 18.89 4.85
CA SER A 87 8.74 20.22 5.26
C SER A 87 10.06 20.61 4.58
N ASP A 88 11.08 19.75 4.66
CA ASP A 88 12.44 20.04 4.21
C ASP A 88 12.53 20.24 2.68
N TYR A 89 11.70 19.51 1.93
CA TYR A 89 11.68 19.56 0.47
C TYR A 89 10.49 20.35 -0.09
N HIS A 90 9.78 21.11 0.75
CA HIS A 90 8.66 21.96 0.36
C HIS A 90 7.62 21.23 -0.51
N VAL A 91 7.31 20.00 -0.15
CA VAL A 91 6.42 19.15 -0.94
C VAL A 91 4.99 19.69 -0.91
N ASN A 92 4.48 20.11 -2.07
CA ASN A 92 3.15 20.65 -2.23
C ASN A 92 2.13 19.50 -2.42
N ILE A 93 1.20 19.35 -1.48
CA ILE A 93 0.18 18.29 -1.49
C ILE A 93 -1.22 18.89 -1.42
N GLN A 94 -2.06 18.60 -2.41
CA GLN A 94 -3.48 18.87 -2.36
C GLN A 94 -4.19 17.62 -1.81
N PHE A 95 -4.61 17.69 -0.56
CA PHE A 95 -5.41 16.63 0.08
C PHE A 95 -6.88 16.67 -0.35
N ASN A 96 -7.60 15.56 -0.12
CA ASN A 96 -8.99 15.34 -0.52
C ASN A 96 -9.21 15.54 -2.03
N ALA A 97 -8.18 15.34 -2.83
CA ALA A 97 -8.17 15.47 -4.28
C ALA A 97 -8.13 14.08 -4.95
N GLU A 98 -9.30 13.42 -5.03
CA GLU A 98 -9.42 12.16 -5.72
C GLU A 98 -9.34 12.37 -7.22
N VAL A 99 -8.38 11.72 -7.88
CA VAL A 99 -8.21 11.77 -9.34
C VAL A 99 -9.10 10.72 -9.98
N TYR A 100 -9.89 11.13 -10.96
CA TYR A 100 -10.82 10.27 -11.70
C TYR A 100 -10.24 9.77 -13.01
N GLY A 101 -9.37 10.55 -13.63
CA GLY A 101 -8.74 10.22 -14.90
C GLY A 101 -7.88 11.36 -15.44
N MET A 102 -7.39 11.17 -16.65
CA MET A 102 -6.63 12.19 -17.36
C MET A 102 -6.99 12.23 -18.83
N ARG A 103 -6.73 13.37 -19.49
CA ARG A 103 -6.81 13.54 -20.94
C ARG A 103 -5.52 14.17 -21.46
N ARG A 104 -5.24 13.94 -22.72
CA ARG A 104 -4.15 14.64 -23.43
C ARG A 104 -4.73 15.85 -24.16
N PRO A 105 -4.37 17.09 -23.78
CA PRO A 105 -4.81 18.28 -24.53
C PRO A 105 -4.21 18.26 -25.95
N LYS A 106 -4.99 18.73 -26.92
CA LYS A 106 -4.54 18.83 -28.32
C LYS A 106 -3.67 20.06 -28.56
N GLU A 107 -3.80 21.07 -27.70
CA GLU A 107 -3.14 22.37 -27.82
C GLU A 107 -2.58 22.80 -26.45
N GLY A 108 -1.56 23.65 -26.47
CA GLY A 108 -0.90 24.14 -25.25
C GLY A 108 0.33 23.33 -24.87
N GLY A 109 1.13 23.82 -23.93
CA GLY A 109 2.38 23.19 -23.52
C GLY A 109 2.21 22.04 -22.50
N ALA A 110 0.98 21.71 -22.10
CA ALA A 110 0.68 20.61 -21.20
C ALA A 110 0.55 19.30 -21.98
N ARG A 111 1.13 18.22 -21.45
CA ARG A 111 0.89 16.86 -21.97
C ARG A 111 -0.32 16.19 -21.33
N PHE A 112 -0.64 16.58 -20.09
CA PHE A 112 -1.71 15.98 -19.29
C PHE A 112 -2.65 17.04 -18.72
N ARG A 113 -3.93 16.72 -18.77
CA ARG A 113 -5.00 17.41 -18.08
C ARG A 113 -5.65 16.40 -17.14
N VAL A 114 -5.39 16.56 -15.83
CA VAL A 114 -5.78 15.64 -14.77
C VAL A 114 -7.07 16.12 -14.13
N GLU A 115 -8.09 15.26 -14.10
CA GLU A 115 -9.42 15.56 -13.55
C GLU A 115 -9.52 15.00 -12.14
N SER A 116 -9.86 15.84 -11.16
CA SER A 116 -10.01 15.46 -9.76
C SER A 116 -11.24 16.05 -9.10
N SER A 117 -11.56 15.59 -7.88
CA SER A 117 -12.63 16.16 -7.05
C SER A 117 -12.43 17.62 -6.66
N GLN A 118 -11.20 18.14 -6.75
CA GLN A 118 -10.85 19.52 -6.40
C GLN A 118 -10.61 20.41 -7.63
N GLY A 119 -10.87 19.89 -8.82
CA GLY A 119 -10.71 20.65 -10.06
C GLY A 119 -9.83 19.95 -11.08
N VAL A 120 -9.41 20.72 -12.05
CA VAL A 120 -8.62 20.25 -13.20
C VAL A 120 -7.23 20.88 -13.15
N TYR A 121 -6.20 20.05 -13.29
CA TYR A 121 -4.79 20.44 -13.23
C TYR A 121 -4.09 20.05 -14.52
N GLU A 122 -3.08 20.82 -14.91
CA GLU A 122 -2.31 20.58 -16.13
C GLU A 122 -0.83 20.39 -15.81
N SER A 123 -0.18 19.39 -16.47
CA SER A 123 1.25 19.12 -16.30
C SER A 123 1.93 18.66 -17.58
N LYS A 124 3.27 18.75 -17.57
CA LYS A 124 4.15 18.17 -18.60
C LYS A 124 4.37 16.68 -18.35
N VAL A 125 4.52 16.27 -17.07
CA VAL A 125 4.77 14.91 -16.64
C VAL A 125 3.71 14.51 -15.62
N LEU A 126 3.29 13.24 -15.66
CA LEU A 126 2.37 12.64 -14.71
C LEU A 126 3.01 11.39 -14.10
N ALA A 127 2.96 11.25 -12.78
CA ALA A 127 3.40 10.06 -12.07
C ALA A 127 2.27 9.46 -11.25
N CYS A 128 2.09 8.16 -11.33
CA CYS A 128 1.10 7.41 -10.55
C CYS A 128 1.79 6.63 -9.43
N ALA A 129 1.55 7.04 -8.18
CA ALA A 129 2.17 6.52 -6.96
C ALA A 129 1.12 6.04 -5.93
N ILE A 130 0.01 5.48 -6.41
CA ILE A 130 -1.16 5.12 -5.58
C ILE A 130 -1.02 3.80 -4.82
N GLY A 131 0.13 3.12 -4.95
CA GLY A 131 0.37 1.81 -4.35
C GLY A 131 -0.51 0.71 -4.95
N ILE A 132 -0.39 -0.49 -4.38
CA ILE A 132 -1.16 -1.66 -4.80
C ILE A 132 -2.37 -1.94 -3.90
N PHE A 133 -2.47 -1.24 -2.77
CA PHE A 133 -3.61 -1.36 -1.86
C PHE A 133 -4.76 -0.46 -2.34
N GLY A 134 -5.43 -0.89 -3.40
CA GLY A 134 -6.66 -0.27 -3.86
C GLY A 134 -7.81 -0.52 -2.85
N ARG A 135 -8.79 -1.33 -3.22
CA ARG A 135 -9.79 -1.83 -2.28
C ARG A 135 -9.31 -3.16 -1.69
N PRO A 136 -9.56 -3.44 -0.40
CA PRO A 136 -9.30 -4.75 0.17
C PRO A 136 -10.00 -5.83 -0.64
N ASN A 137 -9.31 -6.96 -0.82
CA ASN A 137 -9.92 -8.12 -1.47
C ASN A 137 -11.08 -8.64 -0.62
N LYS A 138 -12.20 -8.85 -1.27
CA LYS A 138 -13.35 -9.54 -0.67
C LYS A 138 -13.33 -11.01 -1.09
N PRO A 139 -13.81 -11.93 -0.25
CA PRO A 139 -14.00 -13.31 -0.66
C PRO A 139 -14.96 -13.36 -1.86
N LYS A 140 -14.68 -14.24 -2.81
CA LYS A 140 -15.50 -14.44 -4.01
C LYS A 140 -16.30 -15.73 -3.94
N GLU A 141 -15.89 -16.63 -3.05
CA GLU A 141 -16.38 -18.00 -2.93
C GLU A 141 -17.73 -18.05 -2.19
N TYR A 142 -18.01 -17.05 -1.35
CA TYR A 142 -19.25 -16.96 -0.56
C TYR A 142 -19.70 -15.52 -0.39
N ARG A 143 -21.00 -15.35 -0.10
CA ARG A 143 -21.60 -14.03 0.12
C ARG A 143 -21.42 -13.58 1.57
N LEU A 144 -21.24 -12.29 1.75
CA LEU A 144 -21.17 -11.66 3.07
C LEU A 144 -22.54 -11.12 3.45
N PRO A 145 -23.11 -11.50 4.63
CA PRO A 145 -24.39 -10.96 5.08
C PRO A 145 -24.32 -9.44 5.27
N PRO A 146 -25.21 -8.66 4.64
CA PRO A 146 -25.21 -7.20 4.78
C PRO A 146 -25.49 -6.74 6.22
N THR A 147 -26.24 -7.53 6.99
CA THR A 147 -26.54 -7.28 8.40
C THR A 147 -25.31 -7.30 9.31
N LEU A 148 -24.24 -7.96 8.89
CA LEU A 148 -22.98 -8.08 9.63
C LEU A 148 -21.92 -7.05 9.20
N LYS A 149 -22.28 -6.01 8.45
CA LYS A 149 -21.33 -5.04 7.89
C LYS A 149 -20.34 -4.50 8.92
N GLU A 150 -20.81 -4.19 10.13
CA GLU A 150 -19.98 -3.64 11.22
C GLU A 150 -19.12 -4.70 11.95
N ARG A 151 -19.36 -5.99 11.65
CA ARG A 151 -18.63 -7.13 12.24
C ARG A 151 -17.66 -7.78 11.27
N LEU A 152 -17.77 -7.49 9.97
CA LEU A 152 -16.94 -8.04 8.89
C LEU A 152 -15.98 -6.95 8.40
N LEU A 153 -14.75 -6.95 8.91
CA LEU A 153 -13.76 -5.93 8.68
C LEU A 153 -12.78 -6.35 7.59
N PHE A 154 -12.31 -5.38 6.82
CA PHE A 154 -11.29 -5.57 5.79
C PHE A 154 -9.98 -4.85 6.11
N ASP A 155 -9.99 -4.10 7.18
CA ASP A 155 -8.84 -3.46 7.83
C ASP A 155 -9.13 -3.31 9.33
N MET A 156 -8.11 -2.97 10.12
CA MET A 156 -8.24 -2.87 11.58
C MET A 156 -8.11 -1.44 12.12
N THR A 157 -8.08 -0.45 11.26
CA THR A 157 -7.51 0.85 11.59
C THR A 157 -8.41 1.82 12.29
N SER A 158 -9.71 1.59 12.22
CA SER A 158 -10.71 2.52 12.76
C SER A 158 -11.41 2.01 14.03
N GLN A 159 -11.04 0.82 14.52
CA GLN A 159 -11.78 0.21 15.62
C GLN A 159 -10.86 -0.31 16.72
N HIS A 160 -11.15 0.07 17.94
CA HIS A 160 -10.55 -0.56 19.12
C HIS A 160 -11.29 -1.88 19.38
N ILE A 161 -10.58 -3.01 19.21
CA ILE A 161 -11.12 -4.37 19.40
C ILE A 161 -10.48 -4.95 20.66
N GLN A 162 -11.28 -5.16 21.69
CA GLN A 162 -10.82 -5.65 22.99
C GLN A 162 -11.85 -6.61 23.61
N ASN A 163 -11.36 -7.66 24.27
CA ASN A 163 -12.19 -8.68 24.95
C ASN A 163 -13.18 -9.40 24.02
N GLU A 164 -12.86 -9.54 22.74
CA GLU A 164 -13.70 -10.17 21.73
C GLU A 164 -13.13 -11.51 21.24
N ALA A 165 -14.01 -12.37 20.72
CA ALA A 165 -13.62 -13.53 19.92
C ALA A 165 -13.47 -13.10 18.46
N VAL A 166 -12.24 -13.07 17.96
CA VAL A 166 -11.91 -12.53 16.65
C VAL A 166 -11.37 -13.62 15.74
N LEU A 167 -11.94 -13.74 14.54
CA LEU A 167 -11.38 -14.56 13.46
C LEU A 167 -10.61 -13.68 12.48
N VAL A 168 -9.34 -13.96 12.29
CA VAL A 168 -8.52 -13.38 11.22
C VAL A 168 -8.45 -14.37 10.07
N ILE A 169 -8.76 -13.95 8.84
CA ILE A 169 -8.74 -14.80 7.65
C ILE A 169 -7.62 -14.33 6.73
N GLY A 170 -6.61 -15.17 6.54
CA GLY A 170 -5.47 -14.88 5.68
C GLY A 170 -4.22 -15.64 6.05
N GLY A 171 -3.19 -15.57 5.22
CA GLY A 171 -1.92 -16.30 5.44
C GLY A 171 -0.71 -15.53 4.93
N GLY A 172 -0.79 -14.20 4.90
CA GLY A 172 0.32 -13.29 4.60
C GLY A 172 0.71 -12.46 5.82
N ASP A 173 1.75 -11.63 5.68
CA ASP A 173 2.28 -10.78 6.75
C ASP A 173 1.20 -9.96 7.46
N THR A 174 0.26 -9.37 6.72
CA THR A 174 -0.85 -8.60 7.30
C THR A 174 -1.70 -9.43 8.26
N ALA A 175 -1.97 -10.71 7.94
CA ALA A 175 -2.73 -11.58 8.83
C ALA A 175 -1.97 -11.88 10.13
N ALA A 176 -0.68 -12.19 10.04
CA ALA A 176 0.17 -12.43 11.20
C ALA A 176 0.31 -11.17 12.09
N GLU A 177 0.49 -9.99 11.47
CA GLU A 177 0.56 -8.71 12.17
C GLU A 177 -0.75 -8.36 12.89
N TYR A 178 -1.90 -8.67 12.30
CA TYR A 178 -3.21 -8.49 12.95
C TYR A 178 -3.37 -9.40 14.15
N VAL A 179 -2.94 -10.66 14.07
CA VAL A 179 -2.93 -11.58 15.21
C VAL A 179 -2.08 -11.04 16.35
N GLN A 180 -0.84 -10.61 16.04
CA GLN A 180 0.10 -10.04 17.01
C GLN A 180 -0.45 -8.76 17.67
N TYR A 181 -1.16 -7.94 16.93
CA TYR A 181 -1.78 -6.71 17.44
C TYR A 181 -2.99 -7.00 18.35
N LEU A 182 -3.85 -7.94 17.96
CA LEU A 182 -5.10 -8.21 18.67
C LEU A 182 -4.89 -8.93 20.00
N ARG A 183 -3.88 -9.78 20.09
CA ARG A 183 -3.70 -10.66 21.26
C ARG A 183 -3.42 -9.91 22.58
N PRO A 184 -2.55 -8.89 22.62
CA PRO A 184 -2.30 -8.12 23.85
C PRO A 184 -3.50 -7.36 24.38
N GLN A 185 -4.61 -7.29 23.64
CA GLN A 185 -5.84 -6.59 24.00
C GLN A 185 -6.92 -7.53 24.52
N ASP A 186 -6.52 -8.63 25.12
CA ASP A 186 -7.39 -9.65 25.74
C ASP A 186 -8.39 -10.31 24.77
N ASN A 187 -8.12 -10.25 23.46
CA ASN A 187 -8.94 -10.94 22.48
C ASN A 187 -8.60 -12.43 22.41
N ARG A 188 -9.62 -13.25 22.17
CA ARG A 188 -9.45 -14.64 21.76
C ARG A 188 -9.31 -14.68 20.24
N VAL A 189 -8.08 -14.82 19.77
CA VAL A 189 -7.78 -14.74 18.35
C VAL A 189 -7.67 -16.13 17.74
N THR A 190 -8.41 -16.35 16.66
CA THR A 190 -8.29 -17.51 15.78
C THR A 190 -7.81 -17.04 14.42
N LEU A 191 -6.79 -17.71 13.84
CA LEU A 191 -6.32 -17.46 12.48
C LEU A 191 -6.80 -18.59 11.57
N SER A 192 -7.54 -18.28 10.52
CA SER A 192 -7.97 -19.23 9.49
C SER A 192 -7.14 -19.05 8.23
N TYR A 193 -6.50 -20.12 7.76
CA TYR A 193 -5.73 -20.13 6.54
C TYR A 193 -6.05 -21.34 5.67
N ARG A 194 -6.35 -21.08 4.39
CA ARG A 194 -6.79 -22.12 3.43
C ARG A 194 -5.72 -23.14 3.04
N LYS A 195 -4.45 -22.91 3.35
CA LYS A 195 -3.34 -23.84 3.07
C LYS A 195 -2.82 -24.47 4.34
N ALA A 196 -2.10 -25.59 4.19
CA ALA A 196 -1.45 -26.25 5.30
C ALA A 196 -0.27 -25.45 5.86
N ASP A 197 0.52 -24.81 4.99
CA ASP A 197 1.74 -24.13 5.36
C ASP A 197 1.75 -22.64 4.98
N PHE A 198 2.38 -21.81 5.81
CA PHE A 198 2.55 -20.39 5.60
C PHE A 198 3.76 -20.10 4.68
N THR A 199 3.53 -20.13 3.37
CA THR A 199 4.60 -19.89 2.36
C THR A 199 4.80 -18.41 2.01
N ARG A 200 4.03 -17.50 2.60
CA ARG A 200 4.00 -16.06 2.23
C ARG A 200 4.42 -15.14 3.36
N LEU A 201 4.65 -15.65 4.54
CA LEU A 201 5.14 -14.88 5.68
C LEU A 201 6.63 -14.58 5.53
N ASN A 202 7.05 -13.40 5.99
CA ASN A 202 8.45 -13.17 6.29
C ASN A 202 8.85 -13.98 7.54
N GLN A 203 10.17 -14.19 7.72
CA GLN A 203 10.68 -15.06 8.79
C GLN A 203 10.25 -14.57 10.18
N GLN A 204 10.30 -13.29 10.44
CA GLN A 204 9.93 -12.68 11.74
C GLN A 204 8.46 -12.92 12.08
N ASN A 205 7.54 -12.68 11.14
CA ASN A 205 6.12 -12.93 11.33
C ASN A 205 5.80 -14.42 11.46
N HIS A 206 6.52 -15.27 10.72
CA HIS A 206 6.38 -16.71 10.82
C HIS A 206 6.76 -17.22 12.22
N ASP A 207 7.94 -16.84 12.71
CA ASP A 207 8.46 -17.28 14.00
C ASP A 207 7.60 -16.76 15.16
N ALA A 208 7.17 -15.50 15.09
CA ALA A 208 6.27 -14.89 16.07
C ALA A 208 4.93 -15.66 16.15
N LEU A 209 4.33 -15.96 15.00
CA LEU A 209 3.05 -16.64 14.92
C LEU A 209 3.12 -18.08 15.49
N LEU A 210 4.18 -18.83 15.13
CA LEU A 210 4.39 -20.18 15.67
C LEU A 210 4.66 -20.17 17.18
N ALA A 211 5.42 -19.20 17.67
CA ALA A 211 5.66 -19.05 19.10
C ALA A 211 4.37 -18.75 19.86
N MET A 212 3.46 -17.91 19.31
CA MET A 212 2.15 -17.65 19.90
C MET A 212 1.25 -18.89 19.90
N GLU A 213 1.28 -19.67 18.81
CA GLU A 213 0.53 -20.95 18.73
C GLU A 213 1.02 -21.94 19.80
N GLN A 214 2.35 -22.10 19.95
CA GLN A 214 2.96 -22.99 20.95
C GLN A 214 2.61 -22.59 22.39
N ARG A 215 2.44 -21.30 22.66
CA ARG A 215 2.00 -20.80 23.98
C ARG A 215 0.48 -20.84 24.18
N GLY A 216 -0.28 -21.30 23.19
CA GLY A 216 -1.75 -21.32 23.25
C GLY A 216 -2.39 -19.92 23.22
N GLU A 217 -1.67 -18.91 22.74
CA GLU A 217 -2.14 -17.52 22.66
C GLU A 217 -3.00 -17.27 21.42
N VAL A 218 -2.84 -18.08 20.38
CA VAL A 218 -3.62 -18.05 19.15
C VAL A 218 -3.96 -19.47 18.72
N GLU A 219 -5.17 -19.66 18.23
CA GLU A 219 -5.57 -20.90 17.55
C GLU A 219 -5.38 -20.73 16.05
N ILE A 220 -4.68 -21.66 15.40
CA ILE A 220 -4.46 -21.62 13.96
C ILE A 220 -5.20 -22.77 13.29
N LEU A 221 -6.18 -22.43 12.48
CA LEU A 221 -6.91 -23.36 11.62
C LEU A 221 -6.22 -23.38 10.24
N ARG A 222 -5.44 -24.42 10.00
CA ARG A 222 -4.81 -24.68 8.69
C ARG A 222 -5.76 -25.46 7.80
N SER A 223 -5.55 -25.40 6.49
CA SER A 223 -6.42 -26.05 5.48
C SER A 223 -7.90 -25.73 5.71
N SER A 224 -8.22 -24.53 6.20
CA SER A 224 -9.55 -24.10 6.56
C SER A 224 -10.16 -23.22 5.48
N ASN A 225 -11.08 -23.80 4.69
CA ASN A 225 -11.83 -23.05 3.69
C ASN A 225 -13.20 -22.68 4.23
N ILE A 226 -13.53 -21.40 4.17
CA ILE A 226 -14.84 -20.94 4.60
C ILE A 226 -15.85 -21.25 3.50
N LYS A 227 -16.89 -21.98 3.85
CA LYS A 227 -18.01 -22.29 2.97
C LYS A 227 -19.07 -21.22 3.00
N GLU A 228 -19.36 -20.70 4.21
CA GLU A 228 -20.43 -19.73 4.41
C GLU A 228 -20.20 -18.93 5.69
N ILE A 229 -20.69 -17.69 5.70
CA ILE A 229 -20.83 -16.85 6.90
C ILE A 229 -22.31 -16.55 7.08
N VAL A 230 -22.84 -16.89 8.22
CA VAL A 230 -24.26 -16.73 8.58
C VAL A 230 -24.39 -15.70 9.70
N ASP A 231 -25.42 -14.88 9.65
CA ASP A 231 -25.80 -14.03 10.77
C ASP A 231 -26.55 -14.84 11.83
N GLU A 232 -25.89 -15.07 12.95
CA GLU A 232 -26.48 -15.72 14.12
C GLU A 232 -26.65 -14.68 15.24
N ALA A 233 -27.84 -14.11 15.34
CA ALA A 233 -28.17 -13.09 16.33
C ALA A 233 -27.19 -11.89 16.36
N GLY A 234 -26.83 -11.37 15.18
CA GLY A 234 -25.91 -10.23 15.03
C GLY A 234 -24.43 -10.61 15.12
N ARG A 235 -24.08 -11.90 15.19
CA ARG A 235 -22.70 -12.40 15.22
C ARG A 235 -22.38 -13.24 13.97
N PRO A 236 -21.20 -13.09 13.37
CA PRO A 236 -20.77 -13.92 12.25
C PRO A 236 -20.49 -15.36 12.72
N ARG A 237 -21.33 -16.30 12.31
CA ARG A 237 -21.12 -17.73 12.46
C ARG A 237 -20.45 -18.28 11.22
N ILE A 238 -19.32 -18.92 11.40
CA ILE A 238 -18.47 -19.42 10.33
C ILE A 238 -18.71 -20.92 10.12
N VAL A 239 -19.06 -21.27 8.89
CA VAL A 239 -19.17 -22.66 8.44
C VAL A 239 -17.98 -22.97 7.55
N PHE A 240 -17.18 -23.95 7.92
CA PHE A 240 -16.04 -24.42 7.15
C PHE A 240 -16.47 -25.52 6.16
N ALA A 241 -15.70 -25.68 5.10
CA ALA A 241 -15.93 -26.77 4.14
C ALA A 241 -15.44 -28.12 4.69
N GLU A 242 -14.39 -28.09 5.49
CA GLU A 242 -13.76 -29.26 6.11
C GLU A 242 -14.49 -29.62 7.40
N ALA A 243 -14.83 -30.91 7.53
CA ALA A 243 -15.62 -31.43 8.67
C ALA A 243 -14.86 -31.42 10.02
N GLU A 244 -13.52 -31.38 9.97
CA GLU A 244 -12.69 -31.27 11.17
C GLU A 244 -12.73 -29.88 11.82
N HIS A 245 -13.12 -28.86 11.10
CA HIS A 245 -13.24 -27.50 11.65
C HIS A 245 -14.64 -27.23 12.19
N ILE A 246 -14.72 -26.97 13.49
CA ILE A 246 -15.99 -26.76 14.18
C ILE A 246 -16.61 -25.42 13.74
N THR A 247 -17.87 -25.48 13.31
CA THR A 247 -18.69 -24.30 13.04
C THR A 247 -18.94 -23.54 14.34
N ARG A 248 -18.58 -22.23 14.38
CA ARG A 248 -18.76 -21.39 15.57
C ARG A 248 -18.94 -19.91 15.23
N ALA A 249 -19.54 -19.16 16.16
CA ALA A 249 -19.71 -17.73 16.05
C ALA A 249 -18.52 -16.96 16.65
N PHE A 250 -18.22 -15.82 16.03
CA PHE A 250 -17.22 -14.85 16.49
C PHE A 250 -17.90 -13.51 16.75
N ASP A 251 -17.21 -12.61 17.46
CA ASP A 251 -17.67 -11.25 17.63
C ASP A 251 -17.30 -10.42 16.43
N ARG A 252 -16.14 -10.71 15.80
CA ARG A 252 -15.66 -10.07 14.58
C ARG A 252 -14.95 -11.03 13.66
N VAL A 253 -14.97 -10.70 12.38
CA VAL A 253 -14.17 -11.36 11.35
C VAL A 253 -13.35 -10.30 10.61
N ILE A 254 -12.05 -10.53 10.45
CA ILE A 254 -11.13 -9.62 9.79
C ILE A 254 -10.53 -10.34 8.58
N PHE A 255 -10.77 -9.79 7.39
CA PHE A 255 -10.28 -10.33 6.14
C PHE A 255 -8.93 -9.71 5.78
N ALA A 256 -7.84 -10.42 6.06
CA ALA A 256 -6.47 -10.07 5.68
C ALA A 256 -6.06 -10.71 4.34
N LEU A 257 -6.88 -10.48 3.32
CA LEU A 257 -6.76 -11.11 1.99
C LEU A 257 -5.88 -10.32 1.01
N GLY A 258 -5.22 -9.26 1.49
CA GLY A 258 -4.47 -8.33 0.65
C GLY A 258 -5.36 -7.37 -0.12
N GLY A 259 -4.75 -6.55 -0.97
CA GLY A 259 -5.46 -5.61 -1.84
C GLY A 259 -5.36 -6.01 -3.31
N THR A 260 -6.26 -5.49 -4.12
CA THR A 260 -6.17 -5.57 -5.58
C THR A 260 -5.36 -4.40 -6.12
N THR A 261 -4.51 -4.66 -7.11
CA THR A 261 -3.97 -3.59 -7.96
C THR A 261 -5.13 -2.76 -8.48
N PRO A 262 -5.06 -1.43 -8.47
CA PRO A 262 -6.14 -0.56 -8.95
C PRO A 262 -6.21 -0.55 -10.49
N THR A 263 -6.37 -1.74 -11.07
CA THR A 263 -6.31 -2.01 -12.52
C THR A 263 -7.23 -1.10 -13.31
N ASN A 264 -8.49 -0.94 -12.85
CA ASN A 264 -9.45 -0.08 -13.53
C ASN A 264 -8.98 1.38 -13.62
N PHE A 265 -8.40 1.90 -12.53
CA PHE A 265 -7.86 3.26 -12.56
C PHE A 265 -6.67 3.38 -13.51
N LEU A 266 -5.74 2.43 -13.50
CA LEU A 266 -4.61 2.43 -14.43
C LEU A 266 -5.07 2.35 -15.89
N HIS A 267 -6.13 1.60 -16.19
CA HIS A 267 -6.76 1.61 -17.52
C HIS A 267 -7.33 2.98 -17.89
N THR A 268 -7.93 3.72 -16.96
CA THR A 268 -8.42 5.09 -17.25
C THR A 268 -7.30 6.06 -17.57
N LEU A 269 -6.07 5.76 -17.14
CA LEU A 269 -4.85 6.50 -17.52
C LEU A 269 -4.26 6.03 -18.87
N GLY A 270 -4.90 5.10 -19.57
CA GLY A 270 -4.44 4.58 -20.86
C GLY A 270 -3.23 3.64 -20.77
N ILE A 271 -2.91 3.14 -19.59
CA ILE A 271 -1.78 2.23 -19.38
C ILE A 271 -2.13 0.85 -19.95
N ALA A 272 -1.23 0.31 -20.79
CA ALA A 272 -1.34 -1.03 -21.33
C ALA A 272 -1.03 -2.09 -20.27
N PHE A 273 -1.61 -3.27 -20.45
CA PHE A 273 -1.41 -4.42 -19.55
C PHE A 273 -0.90 -5.62 -20.34
N ASN A 274 0.00 -6.38 -19.71
CA ASN A 274 0.44 -7.68 -20.19
C ASN A 274 0.13 -8.74 -19.12
N GLY A 275 -0.86 -9.58 -19.37
CA GLY A 275 -1.43 -10.44 -18.34
C GLY A 275 -2.08 -9.63 -17.22
N ASP A 276 -1.70 -9.88 -15.96
CA ASP A 276 -2.30 -9.24 -14.77
C ASP A 276 -1.60 -7.94 -14.36
N GLY A 277 -0.57 -7.49 -15.07
CA GLY A 277 0.25 -6.35 -14.67
C GLY A 277 0.30 -5.22 -15.69
N PRO A 278 0.49 -3.95 -15.24
CA PRO A 278 0.72 -2.82 -16.13
C PRO A 278 2.08 -2.96 -16.84
N VAL A 279 2.16 -2.42 -18.06
CA VAL A 279 3.41 -2.36 -18.85
C VAL A 279 4.19 -1.11 -18.49
N PHE A 280 5.45 -1.30 -18.10
CA PHE A 280 6.40 -0.23 -17.79
C PHE A 280 7.84 -0.72 -17.97
N ASP A 281 8.78 0.21 -18.12
CA ASP A 281 10.22 -0.06 -18.18
C ASP A 281 10.91 0.00 -16.80
N GLU A 282 12.24 -0.14 -16.76
CA GLU A 282 13.03 -0.10 -15.52
C GLU A 282 12.93 1.24 -14.76
N ALA A 283 12.64 2.33 -15.46
CA ALA A 283 12.41 3.65 -14.88
C ALA A 283 10.95 3.85 -14.42
N GLY A 284 10.05 2.91 -14.71
CA GLY A 284 8.63 3.04 -14.47
C GLY A 284 7.88 3.80 -15.57
N ALA A 285 8.53 4.13 -16.70
CA ALA A 285 7.87 4.77 -17.84
C ALA A 285 6.91 3.80 -18.51
N THR A 286 5.70 4.27 -18.81
CA THR A 286 4.62 3.45 -19.40
C THR A 286 4.56 3.59 -20.92
N ASN A 287 3.61 2.90 -21.54
CA ASN A 287 3.27 3.11 -22.96
C ASN A 287 2.70 4.51 -23.25
N VAL A 288 2.34 5.27 -22.22
CA VAL A 288 1.85 6.65 -22.36
C VAL A 288 3.01 7.61 -22.10
N ASP A 289 3.49 8.27 -23.16
CA ASP A 289 4.62 9.17 -23.10
C ASP A 289 4.48 10.26 -22.02
N GLY A 290 5.48 10.38 -21.12
CA GLY A 290 5.49 11.27 -19.96
C GLY A 290 4.69 10.77 -18.75
N LEU A 291 4.13 9.53 -18.78
CA LEU A 291 3.43 8.91 -17.65
C LEU A 291 4.28 7.81 -17.01
N TYR A 292 4.50 7.93 -15.71
CA TYR A 292 5.34 7.01 -14.92
C TYR A 292 4.55 6.30 -13.82
N LEU A 293 4.90 5.06 -13.55
CA LEU A 293 4.46 4.32 -12.36
C LEU A 293 5.55 4.32 -11.29
N ILE A 294 5.17 4.51 -10.03
CA ILE A 294 6.09 4.67 -8.90
C ILE A 294 5.64 3.80 -7.73
N GLY A 295 6.61 3.39 -6.90
CA GLY A 295 6.33 2.65 -5.67
C GLY A 295 5.94 1.20 -5.94
N ASP A 296 5.01 0.68 -5.15
CA ASP A 296 4.60 -0.72 -5.22
C ASP A 296 4.02 -1.13 -6.57
N LEU A 297 3.57 -0.18 -7.39
CA LEU A 297 3.08 -0.46 -8.74
C LEU A 297 4.16 -1.06 -9.65
N VAL A 298 5.44 -0.74 -9.41
CA VAL A 298 6.58 -1.23 -10.23
C VAL A 298 7.38 -2.36 -9.57
N VAL A 299 7.07 -2.74 -8.33
CA VAL A 299 7.79 -3.82 -7.61
C VAL A 299 7.21 -5.20 -7.90
N GLY A 300 5.95 -5.28 -8.33
CA GLY A 300 5.28 -6.52 -8.69
C GLY A 300 5.01 -7.45 -7.51
N LYS A 301 4.92 -8.76 -7.77
CA LYS A 301 4.53 -9.81 -6.80
C LYS A 301 5.54 -10.05 -5.66
N LYS A 302 6.75 -9.50 -5.75
CA LYS A 302 7.81 -9.68 -4.73
C LYS A 302 7.56 -8.86 -3.45
N GLY A 303 6.57 -7.96 -3.49
CA GLY A 303 6.25 -7.05 -2.40
C GLY A 303 7.14 -5.82 -2.37
N GLY A 304 6.58 -4.69 -1.97
CA GLY A 304 7.26 -3.41 -1.87
C GLY A 304 7.75 -3.11 -0.47
N SER A 305 8.71 -2.20 -0.36
CA SER A 305 9.15 -1.57 0.87
C SER A 305 9.25 -0.05 0.65
N ILE A 306 9.39 0.72 1.73
CA ILE A 306 9.60 2.17 1.61
C ILE A 306 10.87 2.45 0.80
N ILE A 307 11.96 1.69 1.01
CA ILE A 307 13.22 1.86 0.25
C ILE A 307 13.01 1.56 -1.24
N THR A 308 12.31 0.48 -1.58
CA THR A 308 12.03 0.17 -2.99
C THR A 308 11.14 1.21 -3.65
N ALA A 309 10.22 1.81 -2.89
CA ALA A 309 9.41 2.92 -3.37
C ALA A 309 10.26 4.18 -3.64
N PHE A 310 11.20 4.52 -2.75
CA PHE A 310 12.15 5.61 -2.98
C PHE A 310 13.07 5.34 -4.17
N ASN A 311 13.62 4.13 -4.28
CA ASN A 311 14.49 3.77 -5.40
C ASN A 311 13.75 3.87 -6.75
N SER A 312 12.46 3.50 -6.80
CA SER A 312 11.65 3.67 -8.01
C SER A 312 11.48 5.15 -8.38
N ALA A 313 11.32 6.02 -7.37
CA ALA A 313 11.24 7.46 -7.55
C ALA A 313 12.55 8.04 -8.14
N VAL A 314 13.71 7.57 -7.65
CA VAL A 314 15.02 7.97 -8.19
C VAL A 314 15.16 7.60 -9.66
N ARG A 315 14.83 6.34 -10.01
CA ARG A 315 14.92 5.88 -11.40
C ARG A 315 14.01 6.65 -12.33
N ALA A 316 12.76 6.89 -11.90
CA ALA A 316 11.83 7.71 -12.64
C ALA A 316 12.32 9.16 -12.79
N MET A 317 12.84 9.78 -11.73
CA MET A 317 13.33 11.15 -11.81
C MET A 317 14.50 11.31 -12.78
N LYS A 318 15.41 10.33 -12.80
CA LYS A 318 16.49 10.31 -13.81
C LYS A 318 15.94 10.29 -15.23
N SER A 319 14.95 9.45 -15.52
CA SER A 319 14.30 9.38 -16.82
C SER A 319 13.55 10.66 -17.16
N ILE A 320 12.78 11.21 -16.22
CA ILE A 320 12.04 12.47 -16.36
C ILE A 320 12.97 13.64 -16.71
N CYS A 321 14.10 13.75 -16.01
CA CYS A 321 15.08 14.80 -16.32
C CYS A 321 15.68 14.66 -17.72
N LEU A 322 15.97 13.44 -18.15
CA LEU A 322 16.62 13.20 -19.43
C LEU A 322 15.67 13.36 -20.63
N HIS A 323 14.42 12.94 -20.47
CA HIS A 323 13.50 12.80 -21.61
C HIS A 323 12.36 13.83 -21.63
N ASP A 324 11.94 14.33 -20.45
CA ASP A 324 10.70 15.12 -20.36
C ASP A 324 10.91 16.58 -19.94
N LEU A 325 11.78 16.85 -18.97
CA LEU A 325 11.90 18.19 -18.37
C LEU A 325 13.25 18.85 -18.60
N SER A 326 14.22 18.16 -19.23
CA SER A 326 15.58 18.68 -19.50
C SER A 326 16.24 19.23 -18.23
N CYS A 327 16.03 18.58 -17.07
CA CYS A 327 16.67 18.92 -15.81
C CYS A 327 17.93 18.04 -15.58
N GLN A 328 18.75 18.44 -14.61
CA GLN A 328 19.90 17.61 -14.25
C GLN A 328 19.51 16.67 -13.11
N PRO A 329 19.45 15.34 -13.35
CA PRO A 329 19.22 14.43 -12.26
C PRO A 329 20.38 14.57 -11.27
N ARG A 330 20.06 14.58 -9.98
CA ARG A 330 21.07 14.58 -8.93
C ARG A 330 22.02 13.38 -9.14
N ASN A 331 23.30 13.64 -9.19
CA ASN A 331 24.29 12.56 -9.21
C ASN A 331 24.09 11.72 -7.95
N SER A 332 23.87 10.41 -8.12
CA SER A 332 23.83 9.47 -7.02
C SER A 332 25.07 9.73 -6.15
N LEU A 333 24.89 9.88 -4.84
CA LEU A 333 26.00 10.00 -3.90
C LEU A 333 26.91 8.78 -4.07
N ALA A 334 27.94 8.93 -4.90
CA ALA A 334 29.07 8.05 -4.84
C ALA A 334 29.77 8.35 -3.50
N GLY A 335 29.54 7.46 -2.52
CA GLY A 335 30.39 7.32 -1.35
C GLY A 335 30.49 8.54 -0.43
N SER A 336 29.61 8.58 0.58
CA SER A 336 30.06 8.99 1.91
C SER A 336 29.90 7.76 2.82
N LYS A 337 31.02 7.28 3.29
CA LYS A 337 31.21 6.16 4.20
C LYS A 337 30.47 6.36 5.53
#